data_23e54d201f4a0ef27f6c2c4672392759
#
_entry.id   23e54d201f4a0ef27f6c2c4672392759
#
_cell.length_a   1.000
_cell.length_b   1.000
_cell.length_c   1.000
_cell.angle_alpha   90.00
_cell.angle_beta   90.00
_cell.angle_gamma   90.00
#
_symmetry.space_group_name_H-M   'P 1'
#
loop_
_entity.id
_entity.type
_entity.pdbx_description
1 polymer ?
#
loop_
_entity_poly.entity_id
_entity_poly.type
_entity_poly.pdbx_seq_one_letter_code
_entity_poly.pdbx_strand_id
1 'polypeptide(L)'
;MNKGLGEMADATDASSVSITRTGVVDESISATGRYDVECYDAEGNLKWSDSIKNLVVTVGKNDLLDKYFAGTTYTAAWYMGLVDNTSFSAYAAGDTLASHSGWLEFLSYTGTNRTTTAWASASAGSKSTTSTAFNINGAGSVLGALMCTTQAKGTASNGGAGILYSAGSFTGGARTVASGDVINCVYTASV
;
A
#
# COMPACT_ATOMS: atom_id res chain seq x y z
N MET A 1 36.32 -70.19 -36.72
CA MET A 1 36.23 -68.75 -37.11
C MET A 1 34.81 -68.30 -36.89
N ASN A 2 34.56 -67.62 -35.84
CA ASN A 2 33.24 -67.08 -35.60
C ASN A 2 33.43 -65.65 -35.03
N LYS A 3 33.04 -64.71 -35.84
CA LYS A 3 33.08 -63.30 -35.46
C LYS A 3 31.83 -62.96 -34.71
N GLY A 4 31.98 -62.72 -33.43
CA GLY A 4 30.93 -62.08 -32.64
C GLY A 4 30.82 -60.62 -33.01
N LEU A 5 29.72 -60.21 -33.60
CA LEU A 5 29.32 -58.82 -33.70
C LEU A 5 28.82 -58.34 -32.35
N GLY A 6 29.59 -57.49 -31.72
CA GLY A 6 29.12 -56.77 -30.57
C GLY A 6 28.12 -55.70 -31.00
N GLU A 7 26.86 -55.88 -30.69
CA GLU A 7 25.83 -54.87 -30.82
C GLU A 7 25.98 -53.92 -29.62
N MET A 8 26.52 -52.73 -29.87
CA MET A 8 26.43 -51.64 -28.93
C MET A 8 25.02 -51.10 -28.98
N ALA A 9 24.21 -51.48 -28.00
CA ALA A 9 22.97 -50.79 -27.74
C ALA A 9 23.31 -49.41 -27.14
N ASP A 10 23.20 -48.42 -27.97
CA ASP A 10 23.21 -47.01 -27.51
C ASP A 10 21.88 -46.73 -26.85
N ALA A 11 21.75 -46.98 -25.59
CA ALA A 11 20.61 -46.65 -24.80
C ALA A 11 20.70 -45.18 -24.39
N THR A 12 20.50 -44.28 -25.29
CA THR A 12 20.12 -42.89 -24.99
C THR A 12 18.61 -42.81 -24.76
N ASP A 13 18.13 -43.52 -23.75
CA ASP A 13 16.80 -43.26 -23.20
C ASP A 13 16.95 -42.19 -22.12
N ALA A 14 17.00 -40.94 -22.55
CA ALA A 14 16.83 -39.79 -21.69
C ALA A 14 15.33 -39.67 -21.36
N SER A 15 14.81 -40.60 -20.56
CA SER A 15 13.53 -40.38 -19.92
C SER A 15 13.66 -39.22 -18.95
N SER A 16 13.36 -38.04 -19.46
CA SER A 16 13.10 -36.90 -18.62
C SER A 16 11.84 -37.15 -17.84
N VAL A 17 11.96 -37.63 -16.60
CA VAL A 17 10.86 -37.64 -15.66
C VAL A 17 10.59 -36.19 -15.29
N SER A 18 9.67 -35.58 -16.00
CA SER A 18 9.06 -34.33 -15.59
C SER A 18 8.15 -34.61 -14.40
N ILE A 19 8.64 -34.40 -13.18
CA ILE A 19 7.79 -34.36 -12.00
C ILE A 19 7.06 -33.03 -12.06
N THR A 20 5.94 -33.00 -12.77
CA THR A 20 4.97 -31.90 -12.64
C THR A 20 4.34 -32.09 -11.27
N ARG A 21 4.69 -31.27 -10.29
CA ARG A 21 3.95 -31.12 -9.05
C ARG A 21 2.58 -30.52 -9.37
N THR A 22 1.67 -31.34 -9.82
CA THR A 22 0.25 -31.01 -9.84
C THR A 22 -0.25 -31.14 -8.42
N GLY A 23 -0.46 -29.99 -7.74
CA GLY A 23 -1.07 -29.99 -6.42
C GLY A 23 -0.31 -29.30 -5.29
N VAL A 24 0.79 -28.60 -5.54
CA VAL A 24 1.23 -27.58 -4.58
C VAL A 24 0.45 -26.33 -4.90
N VAL A 25 -0.68 -26.15 -4.24
CA VAL A 25 -1.25 -24.81 -4.08
C VAL A 25 -0.22 -24.08 -3.23
N ASP A 26 0.53 -23.17 -3.87
CA ASP A 26 1.40 -22.25 -3.13
C ASP A 26 0.47 -21.25 -2.45
N GLU A 27 -0.02 -21.64 -1.26
CA GLU A 27 -0.84 -20.79 -0.43
C GLU A 27 0.05 -19.71 0.20
N SER A 28 0.20 -18.61 -0.48
CA SER A 28 0.87 -17.44 0.06
C SER A 28 -0.16 -16.40 0.49
N ILE A 29 -0.02 -15.89 1.71
CA ILE A 29 -0.77 -14.71 2.17
C ILE A 29 0.05 -13.48 1.80
N SER A 30 -0.48 -12.65 0.90
CA SER A 30 0.17 -11.40 0.50
C SER A 30 -0.67 -10.21 0.93
N ALA A 31 -0.20 -9.47 1.94
CA ALA A 31 -0.84 -8.21 2.32
C ALA A 31 -0.69 -7.19 1.19
N THR A 32 -1.80 -6.80 0.60
CA THR A 32 -1.89 -5.80 -0.47
C THR A 32 -2.84 -4.68 -0.07
N GLY A 33 -2.84 -3.59 -0.82
CA GLY A 33 -3.79 -2.52 -0.60
C GLY A 33 -3.95 -1.61 -1.80
N ARG A 34 -5.02 -0.84 -1.79
CA ARG A 34 -5.37 0.12 -2.82
C ARG A 34 -6.02 1.35 -2.19
N TYR A 35 -5.66 2.52 -2.69
CA TYR A 35 -6.41 3.74 -2.44
C TYR A 35 -7.24 4.10 -3.67
N ASP A 36 -8.52 4.33 -3.51
CA ASP A 36 -9.40 4.94 -4.49
C ASP A 36 -9.64 6.39 -4.05
N VAL A 37 -9.33 7.34 -4.93
CA VAL A 37 -9.27 8.76 -4.60
C VAL A 37 -10.03 9.58 -5.63
N GLU A 38 -10.82 10.52 -5.16
CA GLU A 38 -11.54 11.49 -5.98
C GLU A 38 -11.29 12.90 -5.44
N CYS A 39 -11.08 13.87 -6.31
CA CYS A 39 -10.93 15.26 -5.94
C CYS A 39 -12.02 16.09 -6.60
N TYR A 40 -12.66 16.92 -5.81
CA TYR A 40 -13.71 17.83 -6.22
C TYR A 40 -13.24 19.28 -6.02
N ASP A 41 -13.68 20.19 -6.88
CA ASP A 41 -13.46 21.63 -6.70
C ASP A 41 -14.38 22.22 -5.61
N ALA A 42 -14.24 23.52 -5.35
CA ALA A 42 -15.06 24.23 -4.36
C ALA A 42 -16.55 24.27 -4.71
N GLU A 43 -16.90 24.12 -5.98
CA GLU A 43 -18.26 24.06 -6.50
C GLU A 43 -18.85 22.63 -6.47
N GLY A 44 -18.03 21.62 -6.11
CA GLY A 44 -18.43 20.22 -6.04
C GLY A 44 -18.32 19.45 -7.36
N ASN A 45 -17.64 19.99 -8.37
CA ASN A 45 -17.40 19.27 -9.62
C ASN A 45 -16.17 18.36 -9.48
N LEU A 46 -16.26 17.15 -10.05
CA LEU A 46 -15.14 16.21 -10.07
C LEU A 46 -13.99 16.78 -10.93
N LYS A 47 -12.82 17.01 -10.32
CA LYS A 47 -11.60 17.44 -11.00
C LYS A 47 -10.79 16.28 -11.56
N TRP A 48 -10.64 15.23 -10.76
CA TRP A 48 -9.92 14.02 -11.12
C TRP A 48 -10.25 12.87 -10.16
N SER A 49 -10.01 11.65 -10.63
CA SER A 49 -10.01 10.44 -9.81
C SER A 49 -8.79 9.60 -10.12
N ASP A 50 -8.38 8.76 -9.18
CA ASP A 50 -7.27 7.83 -9.35
C ASP A 50 -7.46 6.59 -8.46
N SER A 51 -6.80 5.48 -8.84
CA SER A 51 -6.77 4.25 -8.06
C SER A 51 -5.33 3.76 -7.97
N ILE A 52 -4.76 3.83 -6.78
CA ILE A 52 -3.35 3.56 -6.51
C ILE A 52 -3.15 2.18 -5.88
N LYS A 53 -2.26 1.37 -6.45
CA LYS A 53 -1.67 0.24 -5.72
C LYS A 53 -0.59 0.80 -4.81
N ASN A 54 -0.68 0.49 -3.51
CA ASN A 54 0.26 0.98 -2.53
C ASN A 54 1.35 -0.04 -2.18
N LEU A 55 2.42 0.44 -1.58
CA LEU A 55 3.38 -0.37 -0.87
C LEU A 55 2.91 -0.56 0.57
N VAL A 56 2.63 -1.80 1.00
CA VAL A 56 2.52 -2.15 2.42
C VAL A 56 3.94 -2.33 2.94
N VAL A 57 4.37 -1.43 3.81
CA VAL A 57 5.75 -1.41 4.33
C VAL A 57 6.00 -2.55 5.33
N THR A 58 7.26 -2.88 5.59
CA THR A 58 7.63 -4.01 6.44
C THR A 58 7.04 -3.91 7.85
N VAL A 59 7.08 -2.73 8.46
CA VAL A 59 6.48 -2.54 9.81
C VAL A 59 4.96 -2.73 9.81
N GLY A 60 4.26 -2.39 8.73
CA GLY A 60 2.82 -2.64 8.57
C GLY A 60 2.50 -4.13 8.44
N LYS A 61 3.31 -4.88 7.70
CA LYS A 61 3.17 -6.35 7.58
C LYS A 61 3.41 -7.05 8.92
N ASN A 62 4.44 -6.64 9.64
CA ASN A 62 4.76 -7.18 10.96
C ASN A 62 3.63 -6.90 11.96
N ASP A 63 3.10 -5.66 11.99
CA ASP A 63 1.97 -5.29 12.85
C ASP A 63 0.72 -6.16 12.58
N LEU A 64 0.43 -6.46 11.32
CA LEU A 64 -0.68 -7.38 10.95
C LEU A 64 -0.44 -8.79 11.52
N LEU A 65 0.76 -9.35 11.33
CA LEU A 65 1.11 -10.69 11.78
C LEU A 65 1.12 -10.79 13.32
N ASP A 66 1.71 -9.80 13.99
CA ASP A 66 1.78 -9.76 15.46
C ASP A 66 0.38 -9.65 16.09
N LYS A 67 -0.51 -8.86 15.49
CA LYS A 67 -1.88 -8.75 15.98
C LYS A 67 -2.69 -10.02 15.80
N TYR A 68 -2.52 -10.71 14.68
CA TYR A 68 -3.27 -11.90 14.38
C TYR A 68 -2.71 -13.15 15.10
N PHE A 69 -1.39 -13.35 15.03
CA PHE A 69 -0.77 -14.57 15.54
C PHE A 69 -0.24 -14.46 16.98
N ALA A 70 0.18 -13.28 17.42
CA ALA A 70 0.75 -13.07 18.74
C ALA A 70 -0.22 -12.43 19.75
N GLY A 71 -1.41 -12.05 19.33
CA GLY A 71 -2.43 -11.47 20.20
C GLY A 71 -2.04 -10.11 20.79
N THR A 72 -1.22 -9.31 20.08
CA THR A 72 -0.87 -7.97 20.52
C THR A 72 -2.08 -7.04 20.55
N THR A 73 -2.01 -5.97 21.32
CA THR A 73 -3.13 -5.04 21.48
C THR A 73 -3.59 -4.49 20.13
N TYR A 74 -4.88 -4.59 19.87
CA TYR A 74 -5.50 -4.07 18.66
C TYR A 74 -5.34 -2.55 18.55
N THR A 75 -5.03 -2.06 17.35
CA THR A 75 -4.98 -0.61 17.07
C THR A 75 -6.41 -0.08 16.98
N ALA A 76 -6.79 0.76 17.94
CA ALA A 76 -8.17 1.28 18.06
C ALA A 76 -8.50 2.34 17.01
N ALA A 77 -7.50 3.06 16.47
CA ALA A 77 -7.71 4.15 15.53
C ALA A 77 -6.70 4.11 14.38
N TRP A 78 -7.20 4.42 13.20
CA TRP A 78 -6.44 4.51 11.97
C TRP A 78 -6.63 5.90 11.36
N TYR A 79 -5.58 6.38 10.71
CA TYR A 79 -5.53 7.72 10.14
C TYR A 79 -4.99 7.66 8.73
N MET A 80 -5.57 8.47 7.85
CA MET A 80 -5.03 8.73 6.53
C MET A 80 -4.36 10.09 6.46
N GLY A 81 -3.31 10.20 5.66
CA GLY A 81 -2.67 11.42 5.24
C GLY A 81 -2.47 11.45 3.74
N LEU A 82 -2.06 12.59 3.24
CA LEU A 82 -1.73 12.78 1.84
C LEU A 82 -0.21 12.92 1.70
N VAL A 83 0.33 12.48 0.56
CA VAL A 83 1.77 12.59 0.25
C VAL A 83 2.00 13.79 -0.64
N ASP A 84 2.99 14.61 -0.28
CA ASP A 84 3.41 15.79 -1.04
C ASP A 84 4.30 15.37 -2.23
N ASN A 85 4.18 16.08 -3.34
CA ASN A 85 5.06 15.90 -4.49
C ASN A 85 6.43 16.56 -4.31
N THR A 86 6.56 17.49 -3.38
CA THR A 86 7.81 18.24 -3.15
C THR A 86 8.89 17.32 -2.65
N SER A 87 10.02 17.28 -3.35
CA SER A 87 11.18 16.47 -2.99
C SER A 87 10.93 14.95 -2.94
N PHE A 88 9.88 14.48 -3.63
CA PHE A 88 9.63 13.04 -3.71
C PHE A 88 10.74 12.33 -4.50
N SER A 89 11.22 11.21 -3.98
CA SER A 89 12.16 10.32 -4.66
C SER A 89 11.64 8.89 -4.78
N ALA A 90 11.26 8.26 -3.66
CA ALA A 90 10.71 6.90 -3.65
C ALA A 90 10.07 6.56 -2.30
N TYR A 91 9.20 5.56 -2.29
CA TYR A 91 8.84 4.81 -1.08
C TYR A 91 9.79 3.64 -0.91
N ALA A 92 10.17 3.33 0.32
CA ALA A 92 10.98 2.17 0.65
C ALA A 92 10.21 1.20 1.54
N ALA A 93 10.45 -0.11 1.38
CA ALA A 93 9.82 -1.13 2.21
C ALA A 93 10.18 -0.98 3.71
N GLY A 94 11.33 -0.37 4.00
CA GLY A 94 11.79 -0.06 5.35
C GLY A 94 11.26 1.25 5.94
N ASP A 95 10.44 2.02 5.22
CA ASP A 95 9.89 3.27 5.72
C ASP A 95 9.07 3.06 7.01
N THR A 96 9.21 4.00 7.92
CA THR A 96 8.44 4.10 9.16
C THR A 96 7.88 5.51 9.29
N LEU A 97 6.93 5.75 10.21
CA LEU A 97 6.47 7.13 10.48
C LEU A 97 7.58 8.03 11.03
N ALA A 98 8.54 7.46 11.72
CA ALA A 98 9.69 8.20 12.28
C ALA A 98 10.80 8.43 11.25
N SER A 99 10.84 7.67 10.15
CA SER A 99 11.91 7.76 9.16
C SER A 99 11.41 7.33 7.79
N HIS A 100 11.23 8.30 6.90
CA HIS A 100 10.83 8.13 5.51
C HIS A 100 11.42 9.26 4.66
N SER A 101 12.74 9.20 4.44
CA SER A 101 13.50 10.31 3.81
C SER A 101 13.16 10.54 2.33
N GLY A 102 12.49 9.60 1.68
CA GLY A 102 12.17 9.66 0.25
C GLY A 102 10.90 10.46 -0.09
N TRP A 103 10.12 10.90 0.90
CA TRP A 103 8.87 11.60 0.68
C TRP A 103 8.46 12.45 1.89
N LEU A 104 7.56 13.39 1.66
CA LEU A 104 6.99 14.28 2.68
C LEU A 104 5.47 14.11 2.73
N GLU A 105 4.88 14.45 3.86
CA GLU A 105 3.44 14.53 4.00
C GLU A 105 2.93 15.88 3.50
N PHE A 106 1.85 15.87 2.72
CA PHE A 106 1.12 17.07 2.33
C PHE A 106 0.27 17.55 3.50
N LEU A 107 0.49 18.80 3.95
CA LEU A 107 -0.10 19.31 5.19
C LEU A 107 -1.23 20.32 4.97
N SER A 108 -1.42 20.82 3.74
CA SER A 108 -2.36 21.91 3.44
C SER A 108 -3.80 21.42 3.31
N TYR A 109 -4.31 20.76 4.36
CA TYR A 109 -5.72 20.43 4.55
C TYR A 109 -6.15 20.75 5.99
N THR A 110 -7.46 20.96 6.21
CA THR A 110 -8.00 21.39 7.50
C THR A 110 -7.71 20.41 8.63
N GLY A 111 -7.62 20.95 9.86
CA GLY A 111 -7.26 20.20 11.07
C GLY A 111 -5.75 20.14 11.31
N THR A 112 -5.39 20.04 12.57
CA THR A 112 -3.99 19.90 13.03
C THR A 112 -3.50 18.45 12.97
N ASN A 113 -4.42 17.51 12.81
CA ASN A 113 -4.17 16.08 12.79
C ASN A 113 -4.53 15.48 11.43
N ARG A 114 -4.03 14.27 11.17
CA ARG A 114 -4.49 13.42 10.07
C ARG A 114 -5.96 13.07 10.26
N THR A 115 -6.66 12.84 9.17
CA THR A 115 -8.07 12.48 9.23
C THR A 115 -8.24 11.06 9.73
N THR A 116 -9.09 10.90 10.76
CA THR A 116 -9.46 9.58 11.27
C THR A 116 -10.28 8.84 10.22
N THR A 117 -10.00 7.55 10.04
CA THR A 117 -10.75 6.71 9.13
C THR A 117 -11.40 5.55 9.86
N ALA A 118 -12.62 5.19 9.45
CA ALA A 118 -13.38 4.06 9.99
C ALA A 118 -13.32 2.89 9.01
N TRP A 119 -13.34 1.67 9.54
CA TRP A 119 -13.33 0.45 8.76
C TRP A 119 -14.72 -0.18 8.69
N ALA A 120 -15.13 -0.59 7.49
CA ALA A 120 -16.27 -1.48 7.29
C ALA A 120 -15.93 -2.92 7.73
N SER A 121 -16.92 -3.80 7.76
CA SER A 121 -16.69 -5.24 8.01
C SER A 121 -15.88 -5.86 6.88
N ALA A 122 -15.01 -6.81 7.21
CA ALA A 122 -14.26 -7.58 6.21
C ALA A 122 -15.19 -8.54 5.45
N SER A 123 -14.93 -8.73 4.16
CA SER A 123 -15.62 -9.68 3.30
C SER A 123 -14.68 -10.17 2.19
N ALA A 124 -14.74 -11.45 1.86
CA ALA A 124 -13.96 -12.07 0.77
C ALA A 124 -12.46 -11.72 0.79
N GLY A 125 -11.82 -11.78 1.96
CA GLY A 125 -10.40 -11.48 2.12
C GLY A 125 -10.04 -9.99 2.00
N SER A 126 -11.02 -9.10 1.96
CA SER A 126 -10.81 -7.65 1.83
C SER A 126 -11.54 -6.88 2.91
N LYS A 127 -11.00 -5.72 3.26
CA LYS A 127 -11.59 -4.77 4.22
C LYS A 127 -11.34 -3.35 3.75
N SER A 128 -12.41 -2.57 3.60
CA SER A 128 -12.33 -1.18 3.13
C SER A 128 -12.63 -0.19 4.25
N THR A 129 -12.08 1.00 4.15
CA THR A 129 -12.50 2.12 4.98
C THR A 129 -13.78 2.75 4.42
N THR A 130 -14.47 3.50 5.25
CA THR A 130 -15.41 4.52 4.75
C THR A 130 -14.62 5.64 4.06
N SER A 131 -15.30 6.45 3.26
CA SER A 131 -14.66 7.60 2.61
C SER A 131 -14.09 8.57 3.65
N THR A 132 -12.84 8.94 3.49
CA THR A 132 -12.11 9.88 4.32
C THR A 132 -11.92 11.17 3.54
N ALA A 133 -12.49 12.28 4.00
CA ALA A 133 -12.42 13.58 3.32
C ALA A 133 -11.27 14.44 3.84
N PHE A 134 -10.54 15.05 2.91
CA PHE A 134 -9.53 16.07 3.16
C PHE A 134 -9.98 17.39 2.55
N ASN A 135 -10.39 18.35 3.38
CA ASN A 135 -10.74 19.68 2.93
C ASN A 135 -9.48 20.51 2.76
N ILE A 136 -9.10 20.80 1.53
CA ILE A 136 -7.86 21.50 1.19
C ILE A 136 -7.99 22.99 1.56
N ASN A 137 -7.01 23.49 2.30
CA ASN A 137 -6.98 24.88 2.78
C ASN A 137 -5.80 25.69 2.23
N GLY A 138 -5.01 25.11 1.34
CA GLY A 138 -3.91 25.76 0.65
C GLY A 138 -3.58 25.07 -0.66
N ALA A 139 -3.13 25.83 -1.65
CA ALA A 139 -2.69 25.28 -2.92
C ALA A 139 -1.45 24.39 -2.76
N GLY A 140 -1.33 23.37 -3.60
CA GLY A 140 -0.16 22.49 -3.60
C GLY A 140 -0.24 21.38 -4.64
N SER A 141 0.67 20.42 -4.51
CA SER A 141 0.77 19.26 -5.39
C SER A 141 0.78 17.99 -4.57
N VAL A 142 -0.30 17.24 -4.65
CA VAL A 142 -0.46 15.94 -3.95
C VAL A 142 0.00 14.83 -4.88
N LEU A 143 0.83 13.92 -4.37
CA LEU A 143 1.35 12.78 -5.13
C LEU A 143 0.64 11.48 -4.80
N GLY A 144 0.06 11.35 -3.61
CA GLY A 144 -0.51 10.10 -3.16
C GLY A 144 -1.13 10.15 -1.78
N ALA A 145 -1.29 8.98 -1.17
CA ALA A 145 -1.88 8.82 0.16
C ALA A 145 -1.07 7.86 1.04
N LEU A 146 -1.29 7.95 2.35
CA LEU A 146 -0.70 7.06 3.35
C LEU A 146 -1.74 6.62 4.38
N MET A 147 -1.49 5.47 5.02
CA MET A 147 -2.27 4.93 6.14
C MET A 147 -1.37 4.66 7.33
N CYS A 148 -1.77 5.09 8.50
CA CYS A 148 -0.96 4.93 9.72
C CYS A 148 -1.82 4.89 11.00
N THR A 149 -1.16 4.64 12.15
CA THR A 149 -1.82 4.56 13.46
C THR A 149 -1.65 5.81 14.33
N THR A 150 -1.05 6.89 13.81
CA THR A 150 -0.78 8.13 14.54
C THR A 150 -1.51 9.31 13.92
N GLN A 151 -2.22 10.08 14.74
CA GLN A 151 -3.01 11.22 14.28
C GLN A 151 -2.18 12.45 13.90
N ALA A 152 -1.04 12.69 14.55
CA ALA A 152 -0.24 13.91 14.36
C ALA A 152 0.28 13.99 12.92
N LYS A 153 -0.01 15.10 12.21
CA LYS A 153 0.56 15.42 10.89
C LYS A 153 2.02 15.83 11.05
N GLY A 154 2.80 15.59 10.00
CA GLY A 154 4.18 16.03 9.98
C GLY A 154 4.83 15.89 8.61
N THR A 155 6.05 16.40 8.54
CA THR A 155 6.93 16.28 7.37
C THR A 155 7.69 14.94 7.41
N ALA A 156 8.79 14.80 6.71
CA ALA A 156 9.68 13.65 6.84
C ALA A 156 10.17 13.53 8.28
N SER A 157 10.26 12.32 8.80
CA SER A 157 10.82 12.03 10.13
C SER A 157 10.11 12.76 11.27
N ASN A 158 8.82 12.92 11.21
CA ASN A 158 8.09 13.66 12.20
C ASN A 158 7.89 12.94 13.56
N GLY A 159 8.62 11.88 13.76
CA GLY A 159 8.86 11.32 15.10
C GLY A 159 7.64 10.75 15.80
N GLY A 160 6.59 10.45 15.10
CA GLY A 160 5.44 9.80 15.71
C GLY A 160 5.77 8.38 16.15
N ALA A 161 5.54 8.06 17.41
CA ALA A 161 5.36 6.67 17.80
C ALA A 161 4.14 6.15 17.05
N GLY A 162 4.27 5.02 16.35
CA GLY A 162 3.16 4.44 15.58
C GLY A 162 3.63 3.69 14.34
N ILE A 163 2.68 3.06 13.68
CA ILE A 163 2.93 2.21 12.53
C ILE A 163 2.57 2.99 11.25
N LEU A 164 3.52 3.13 10.33
CA LEU A 164 3.20 3.38 8.93
C LEU A 164 2.77 2.04 8.34
N TYR A 165 1.51 1.94 7.95
CA TYR A 165 1.01 0.70 7.34
C TYR A 165 1.32 0.66 5.84
N SER A 166 1.00 1.72 5.15
CA SER A 166 1.20 1.79 3.70
C SER A 166 1.31 3.22 3.18
N ALA A 167 1.95 3.36 2.02
CA ALA A 167 1.97 4.59 1.24
C ALA A 167 1.98 4.26 -0.25
N GLY A 168 1.48 5.17 -1.09
CA GLY A 168 1.46 4.97 -2.54
C GLY A 168 1.22 6.27 -3.32
N SER A 169 1.69 6.31 -4.57
CA SER A 169 1.52 7.42 -5.49
C SER A 169 0.38 7.19 -6.46
N PHE A 170 -0.26 8.27 -6.89
CA PHE A 170 -1.22 8.27 -7.98
C PHE A 170 -0.61 7.69 -9.26
N THR A 171 -1.40 6.89 -9.99
CA THR A 171 -0.95 6.24 -11.24
C THR A 171 -0.64 7.26 -12.33
N GLY A 172 -1.37 8.37 -12.35
CA GLY A 172 -1.17 9.48 -13.28
C GLY A 172 -0.15 10.53 -12.81
N GLY A 173 0.61 10.28 -11.74
CA GLY A 173 1.54 11.23 -11.14
C GLY A 173 0.86 12.29 -10.29
N ALA A 174 1.62 13.31 -9.90
CA ALA A 174 1.17 14.35 -8.99
C ALA A 174 -0.03 15.14 -9.53
N ARG A 175 -0.91 15.57 -8.64
CA ARG A 175 -2.13 16.32 -8.91
C ARG A 175 -2.11 17.66 -8.19
N THR A 176 -2.39 18.74 -8.90
CA THR A 176 -2.54 20.05 -8.29
C THR A 176 -3.88 20.19 -7.58
N VAL A 177 -3.83 20.81 -6.41
CA VAL A 177 -5.01 21.15 -5.60
C VAL A 177 -4.99 22.63 -5.24
N ALA A 178 -6.16 23.19 -4.99
CA ALA A 178 -6.37 24.56 -4.55
C ALA A 178 -7.15 24.61 -3.23
N SER A 179 -7.10 25.73 -2.54
CA SER A 179 -7.96 25.95 -1.37
C SER A 179 -9.43 25.86 -1.76
N GLY A 180 -10.20 25.11 -0.99
CA GLY A 180 -11.60 24.79 -1.25
C GLY A 180 -11.82 23.43 -1.93
N ASP A 181 -10.80 22.83 -2.52
CA ASP A 181 -10.90 21.46 -3.04
C ASP A 181 -11.16 20.46 -1.90
N VAL A 182 -11.84 19.36 -2.22
CA VAL A 182 -12.07 18.23 -1.32
C VAL A 182 -11.52 16.96 -1.96
N ILE A 183 -10.60 16.28 -1.29
CA ILE A 183 -10.14 14.95 -1.68
C ILE A 183 -10.84 13.92 -0.82
N ASN A 184 -11.58 13.02 -1.45
CA ASN A 184 -12.16 11.84 -0.82
C ASN A 184 -11.30 10.62 -1.09
N CYS A 185 -10.96 9.85 -0.06
CA CYS A 185 -10.09 8.69 -0.16
C CYS A 185 -10.69 7.49 0.55
N VAL A 186 -10.74 6.34 -0.13
CA VAL A 186 -11.09 5.03 0.44
C VAL A 186 -9.87 4.13 0.33
N TYR A 187 -9.50 3.48 1.41
CA TYR A 187 -8.45 2.47 1.42
C TYR A 187 -9.04 1.08 1.51
N THR A 188 -8.59 0.16 0.67
CA THR A 188 -8.94 -1.27 0.72
C THR A 188 -7.70 -2.09 0.99
N ALA A 189 -7.70 -2.83 2.10
CA ALA A 189 -6.70 -3.84 2.41
C ALA A 189 -7.20 -5.22 1.96
N SER A 190 -6.31 -6.05 1.41
CA SER A 190 -6.64 -7.41 0.94
C SER A 190 -5.51 -8.39 1.26
N VAL A 191 -5.88 -9.67 1.45
CA VAL A 191 -4.98 -10.81 1.68
C VAL A 191 -5.29 -11.94 0.71
#